data_29facf80a4cae7058396830a6290cf75
#
_entry.id   29facf80a4cae7058396830a6290cf75
#
_cell.length_a   1.000
_cell.length_b   1.000
_cell.length_c   1.000
_cell.angle_alpha   90.00
_cell.angle_beta   90.00
_cell.angle_gamma   90.00
#
_symmetry.space_group_name_H-M   'P 1'
#
loop_
_entity.id
_entity.type
_entity.pdbx_description
1 polymer ?
#
loop_
_entity_poly.entity_id
_entity_poly.type
_entity_poly.pdbx_seq_one_letter_code
_entity_poly.pdbx_strand_id
1 'polypeptide(L)'
;MKTLAVMSRKGGAGKTTVAVNLMLAARAMKVKAVLADADPLRSACEVLRGRDEATGTLFETSASKLFALKEACARSGADLLIIDTPAAPEQDVAEAAKVADLCLAVARPTYLDLAAAVRSVAIITQLGRDGMIVLNQCAPPRNGIEPPAVVKAFQALRFAGLPVTPTALRSRLIYQTAFAQGRSVLEIDQDGAASAEVRELFMHVWKSMTGQARAPLRSANDDLRRIDTRPSPRTALGLRA
;
A
#
# COMPACT_ATOMS: atom_id res chain seq x y z
N MET A 1 1.22 19.01 7.00
CA MET A 1 1.91 17.75 6.59
C MET A 1 1.04 16.57 6.90
N LYS A 2 0.94 15.58 6.01
CA LYS A 2 0.27 14.29 6.23
C LYS A 2 1.30 13.22 6.59
N THR A 3 0.86 12.17 7.29
CA THR A 3 1.74 11.07 7.72
C THR A 3 1.10 9.73 7.36
N LEU A 4 1.83 8.92 6.59
CA LEU A 4 1.44 7.57 6.17
C LEU A 4 2.34 6.54 6.85
N ALA A 5 1.79 5.60 7.61
CA ALA A 5 2.54 4.46 8.12
C ALA A 5 2.30 3.23 7.22
N VAL A 6 3.36 2.68 6.64
CA VAL A 6 3.33 1.46 5.84
C VAL A 6 3.70 0.29 6.74
N MET A 7 2.79 -0.64 6.94
CA MET A 7 2.92 -1.68 7.95
C MET A 7 2.48 -3.06 7.48
N SER A 8 3.03 -4.09 8.10
CA SER A 8 2.60 -5.48 7.95
C SER A 8 3.12 -6.31 9.12
N ARG A 9 2.30 -7.18 9.67
CA ARG A 9 2.71 -8.15 10.69
C ARG A 9 3.47 -9.36 10.12
N LYS A 10 3.63 -9.41 8.80
CA LYS A 10 4.36 -10.48 8.12
C LYS A 10 5.65 -9.94 7.51
N GLY A 11 6.76 -10.63 7.79
CA GLY A 11 8.01 -10.42 7.08
C GLY A 11 7.84 -10.74 5.58
N GLY A 12 8.53 -10.01 4.72
CA GLY A 12 8.50 -10.24 3.28
C GLY A 12 7.22 -9.85 2.54
N ALA A 13 6.27 -9.17 3.19
CA ALA A 13 5.06 -8.66 2.52
C ALA A 13 5.35 -7.49 1.56
N GLY A 14 6.54 -6.87 1.65
CA GLY A 14 6.99 -5.79 0.77
C GLY A 14 6.68 -4.38 1.28
N LYS A 15 6.68 -4.16 2.59
CA LYS A 15 6.51 -2.82 3.20
C LYS A 15 7.48 -1.81 2.63
N THR A 16 8.77 -2.10 2.69
CA THR A 16 9.83 -1.25 2.15
C THR A 16 9.65 -0.97 0.67
N THR A 17 9.25 -1.99 -0.12
CA THR A 17 8.97 -1.81 -1.56
C THR A 17 7.85 -0.81 -1.78
N VAL A 18 6.77 -0.90 -1.00
CA VAL A 18 5.65 0.03 -1.07
C VAL A 18 6.07 1.42 -0.60
N ALA A 19 6.74 1.53 0.56
CA ALA A 19 7.14 2.82 1.15
C ALA A 19 8.08 3.62 0.24
N VAL A 20 9.14 2.99 -0.28
CA VAL A 20 10.11 3.62 -1.19
C VAL A 20 9.44 4.07 -2.49
N ASN A 21 8.66 3.19 -3.12
CA ASN A 21 8.00 3.54 -4.38
C ASN A 21 6.93 4.64 -4.20
N LEU A 22 6.18 4.65 -3.09
CA LEU A 22 5.22 5.72 -2.79
C LEU A 22 5.93 7.05 -2.52
N MET A 23 7.07 7.06 -1.80
CA MET A 23 7.83 8.28 -1.55
C MET A 23 8.35 8.88 -2.87
N LEU A 24 8.94 8.06 -3.73
CA LEU A 24 9.47 8.52 -5.01
C LEU A 24 8.34 8.92 -5.99
N ALA A 25 7.18 8.24 -5.96
CA ALA A 25 5.99 8.65 -6.71
C ALA A 25 5.46 10.00 -6.25
N ALA A 26 5.38 10.24 -4.94
CA ALA A 26 4.99 11.53 -4.36
C ALA A 26 5.89 12.66 -4.88
N ARG A 27 7.21 12.46 -4.84
CA ARG A 27 8.20 13.45 -5.32
C ARG A 27 8.08 13.70 -6.82
N ALA A 28 7.88 12.66 -7.61
CA ALA A 28 7.61 12.80 -9.05
C ALA A 28 6.36 13.66 -9.34
N MET A 29 5.39 13.63 -8.42
CA MET A 29 4.17 14.44 -8.45
C MET A 29 4.28 15.79 -7.72
N LYS A 30 5.52 16.24 -7.41
CA LYS A 30 5.83 17.52 -6.75
C LYS A 30 5.32 17.64 -5.30
N VAL A 31 4.99 16.53 -4.65
CA VAL A 31 4.73 16.48 -3.20
C VAL A 31 6.07 16.35 -2.48
N LYS A 32 6.34 17.23 -1.52
CA LYS A 32 7.58 17.21 -0.72
C LYS A 32 7.50 16.06 0.29
N ALA A 33 7.82 14.85 -0.19
CA ALA A 33 7.76 13.63 0.59
C ALA A 33 9.10 13.30 1.26
N VAL A 34 9.00 12.81 2.49
CA VAL A 34 10.10 12.34 3.34
C VAL A 34 9.83 10.89 3.72
N LEU A 35 10.85 10.05 3.74
CA LEU A 35 10.79 8.66 4.19
C LEU A 35 11.53 8.49 5.53
N ALA A 36 10.84 7.93 6.51
CA ALA A 36 11.40 7.50 7.78
C ALA A 36 11.55 5.97 7.78
N ASP A 37 12.78 5.48 7.80
CA ASP A 37 13.08 4.06 7.95
C ASP A 37 13.15 3.72 9.45
N ALA A 38 12.07 3.15 9.99
CA ALA A 38 11.96 2.73 11.37
C ALA A 38 12.25 1.23 11.57
N ASP A 39 12.50 0.49 10.48
CA ASP A 39 12.88 -0.92 10.56
C ASP A 39 14.36 -1.04 10.99
N PRO A 40 14.71 -1.80 12.02
CA PRO A 40 16.10 -2.04 12.41
C PRO A 40 17.00 -2.58 11.28
N LEU A 41 16.43 -3.25 10.28
CA LEU A 41 17.16 -3.76 9.11
C LEU A 41 17.59 -2.67 8.12
N ARG A 42 17.04 -1.45 8.24
CA ARG A 42 17.40 -0.29 7.41
C ARG A 42 17.32 -0.54 5.90
N SER A 43 16.36 -1.36 5.49
CA SER A 43 16.23 -1.76 4.08
C SER A 43 15.92 -0.60 3.14
N ALA A 44 15.12 0.38 3.58
CA ALA A 44 14.84 1.57 2.78
C ALA A 44 16.10 2.45 2.63
N CYS A 45 16.86 2.62 3.71
CA CYS A 45 18.13 3.35 3.69
C CYS A 45 19.16 2.67 2.81
N GLU A 46 19.23 1.34 2.84
CA GLU A 46 20.13 0.58 1.97
C GLU A 46 19.80 0.75 0.49
N VAL A 47 18.53 0.64 0.12
CA VAL A 47 18.05 0.83 -1.27
C VAL A 47 18.38 2.23 -1.78
N LEU A 48 18.20 3.26 -0.96
CA LEU A 48 18.36 4.65 -1.38
C LEU A 48 19.77 5.21 -1.10
N ARG A 49 20.70 4.37 -0.59
CA ARG A 49 22.09 4.74 -0.34
C ARG A 49 22.75 5.22 -1.64
N GLY A 50 23.42 6.35 -1.58
CA GLY A 50 24.13 6.92 -2.74
C GLY A 50 23.28 7.77 -3.69
N ARG A 51 22.01 8.01 -3.35
CA ARG A 51 21.23 9.05 -4.04
C ARG A 51 21.59 10.42 -3.46
N ASP A 52 22.02 11.34 -4.30
CA ASP A 52 22.29 12.73 -3.89
C ASP A 52 21.05 13.41 -3.32
N GLU A 53 19.87 13.06 -3.83
CA GLU A 53 18.59 13.57 -3.37
C GLU A 53 18.10 12.98 -2.03
N ALA A 54 18.78 11.96 -1.47
CA ALA A 54 18.39 11.35 -0.21
C ALA A 54 18.64 12.27 0.99
N THR A 55 19.57 13.23 0.85
CA THR A 55 19.87 14.20 1.90
C THR A 55 18.64 15.05 2.23
N GLY A 56 18.18 14.99 3.48
CA GLY A 56 16.98 15.70 3.95
C GLY A 56 15.64 15.08 3.54
N THR A 57 15.65 13.91 2.87
CA THR A 57 14.42 13.22 2.45
C THR A 57 14.31 11.79 2.96
N LEU A 58 15.38 11.24 3.50
CA LEU A 58 15.46 9.91 4.07
C LEU A 58 16.07 10.01 5.47
N PHE A 59 15.40 9.45 6.46
CA PHE A 59 15.85 9.46 7.86
C PHE A 59 15.82 8.06 8.45
N GLU A 60 16.95 7.64 8.99
CA GLU A 60 17.00 6.51 9.91
C GLU A 60 16.40 6.94 11.25
N THR A 61 15.48 6.14 11.79
CA THR A 61 14.81 6.47 13.04
C THR A 61 14.46 5.19 13.82
N SER A 62 13.82 5.38 14.96
CA SER A 62 13.19 4.30 15.75
C SER A 62 11.77 4.71 16.12
N ALA A 63 10.96 3.75 16.51
CA ALA A 63 9.57 3.97 16.87
C ALA A 63 9.43 5.11 17.92
N SER A 64 10.29 5.15 18.93
CA SER A 64 10.27 6.17 19.98
C SER A 64 10.60 7.59 19.51
N LYS A 65 11.26 7.74 18.37
CA LYS A 65 11.66 9.05 17.81
C LYS A 65 10.70 9.56 16.73
N LEU A 66 9.70 8.77 16.31
CA LEU A 66 8.79 9.11 15.21
C LEU A 66 8.02 10.40 15.43
N PHE A 67 7.56 10.66 16.66
CA PHE A 67 6.87 11.91 16.97
C PHE A 67 7.77 13.14 16.77
N ALA A 68 8.97 13.12 17.30
CA ALA A 68 9.92 14.22 17.16
C ALA A 68 10.34 14.45 15.70
N LEU A 69 10.52 13.35 14.94
CA LEU A 69 10.82 13.42 13.51
C LEU A 69 9.65 14.02 12.73
N LYS A 70 8.41 13.61 13.00
CA LYS A 70 7.20 14.19 12.39
C LYS A 70 7.16 15.70 12.57
N GLU A 71 7.38 16.18 13.79
CA GLU A 71 7.40 17.60 14.09
C GLU A 71 8.53 18.35 13.36
N ALA A 72 9.72 17.74 13.28
CA ALA A 72 10.85 18.32 12.55
C ALA A 72 10.55 18.41 11.04
N CYS A 73 10.01 17.35 10.44
CA CYS A 73 9.59 17.35 9.02
C CYS A 73 8.51 18.40 8.74
N ALA A 74 7.54 18.54 9.62
CA ALA A 74 6.49 19.56 9.47
C ALA A 74 7.08 20.97 9.48
N ARG A 75 8.01 21.27 10.40
CA ARG A 75 8.70 22.57 10.46
C ARG A 75 9.58 22.84 9.24
N SER A 76 10.15 21.81 8.61
CA SER A 76 10.94 21.94 7.39
C SER A 76 10.08 22.11 6.12
N GLY A 77 8.75 22.10 6.25
CA GLY A 77 7.83 22.30 5.13
C GLY A 77 7.61 21.07 4.28
N ALA A 78 7.78 19.86 4.83
CA ALA A 78 7.38 18.63 4.16
C ALA A 78 5.85 18.56 4.03
N ASP A 79 5.36 18.01 2.93
CA ASP A 79 3.94 17.77 2.69
C ASP A 79 3.50 16.39 3.18
N LEU A 80 4.41 15.40 3.08
CA LEU A 80 4.13 13.99 3.39
C LEU A 80 5.33 13.34 4.10
N LEU A 81 5.07 12.71 5.23
CA LEU A 81 5.97 11.77 5.89
C LEU A 81 5.46 10.35 5.66
N ILE A 82 6.30 9.48 5.08
CA ILE A 82 6.05 8.05 4.96
C ILE A 82 6.93 7.33 5.97
N ILE A 83 6.36 6.39 6.72
CA ILE A 83 7.08 5.60 7.72
C ILE A 83 7.12 4.15 7.24
N ASP A 84 8.31 3.63 6.95
CA ASP A 84 8.54 2.20 6.76
C ASP A 84 8.73 1.55 8.13
N THR A 85 7.83 0.65 8.51
CA THR A 85 7.81 0.06 9.85
C THR A 85 8.43 -1.34 9.87
N PRO A 86 8.94 -1.81 11.02
CA PRO A 86 9.32 -3.20 11.19
C PRO A 86 8.09 -4.13 11.10
N ALA A 87 8.34 -5.44 10.94
CA ALA A 87 7.27 -6.43 11.05
C ALA A 87 6.90 -6.74 12.51
N ALA A 88 7.81 -6.51 13.44
CA ALA A 88 7.71 -6.73 14.88
C ALA A 88 8.81 -5.90 15.59
N PRO A 89 8.67 -5.58 16.88
CA PRO A 89 7.54 -5.94 17.75
C PRO A 89 6.28 -5.10 17.49
N GLU A 90 5.12 -5.57 17.97
CA GLU A 90 3.83 -4.89 17.79
C GLU A 90 3.83 -3.47 18.38
N GLN A 91 4.60 -3.25 19.43
CA GLN A 91 4.72 -1.93 20.07
C GLN A 91 5.26 -0.88 19.10
N ASP A 92 6.30 -1.21 18.32
CA ASP A 92 6.88 -0.28 17.35
C ASP A 92 5.90 0.05 16.22
N VAL A 93 5.12 -0.96 15.78
CA VAL A 93 4.05 -0.77 14.79
C VAL A 93 2.94 0.13 15.36
N ALA A 94 2.59 -0.04 16.63
CA ALA A 94 1.60 0.79 17.31
C ALA A 94 2.08 2.25 17.46
N GLU A 95 3.36 2.49 17.78
CA GLU A 95 3.92 3.85 17.84
C GLU A 95 3.86 4.55 16.47
N ALA A 96 4.18 3.83 15.40
CA ALA A 96 4.04 4.37 14.04
C ALA A 96 2.56 4.69 13.70
N ALA A 97 1.63 3.82 14.11
CA ALA A 97 0.20 4.06 13.92
C ALA A 97 -0.28 5.30 14.68
N LYS A 98 0.16 5.52 15.91
CA LYS A 98 -0.23 6.68 16.72
C LYS A 98 0.12 8.02 16.08
N VAL A 99 1.20 8.12 15.33
CA VAL A 99 1.61 9.36 14.66
C VAL A 99 1.06 9.51 13.24
N ALA A 100 0.51 8.44 12.67
CA ALA A 100 -0.01 8.42 11.30
C ALA A 100 -1.40 9.05 11.18
N ASP A 101 -1.66 9.70 10.04
CA ASP A 101 -3.00 10.11 9.61
C ASP A 101 -3.72 8.95 8.89
N LEU A 102 -2.94 8.07 8.25
CA LEU A 102 -3.41 6.85 7.59
C LEU A 102 -2.40 5.73 7.77
N CYS A 103 -2.88 4.54 8.06
CA CYS A 103 -2.08 3.32 8.11
C CYS A 103 -2.37 2.44 6.89
N LEU A 104 -1.34 2.14 6.09
CA LEU A 104 -1.43 1.27 4.93
C LEU A 104 -0.90 -0.12 5.28
N ALA A 105 -1.80 -1.08 5.50
CA ALA A 105 -1.46 -2.46 5.78
C ALA A 105 -1.15 -3.20 4.47
N VAL A 106 0.08 -3.69 4.34
CA VAL A 106 0.55 -4.43 3.15
C VAL A 106 0.34 -5.92 3.35
N ALA A 107 -0.35 -6.58 2.43
CA ALA A 107 -0.65 -8.01 2.47
C ALA A 107 -0.47 -8.68 1.11
N ARG A 108 0.05 -9.91 1.11
CA ARG A 108 -0.01 -10.79 -0.08
C ARG A 108 -1.39 -11.41 -0.18
N PRO A 109 -1.84 -11.85 -1.37
CA PRO A 109 -3.14 -12.52 -1.55
C PRO A 109 -3.12 -13.98 -1.07
N THR A 110 -2.59 -14.22 0.14
CA THR A 110 -2.55 -15.53 0.80
C THR A 110 -3.38 -15.52 2.06
N TYR A 111 -3.95 -16.65 2.44
CA TYR A 111 -4.82 -16.75 3.61
C TYR A 111 -4.18 -16.17 4.89
N LEU A 112 -2.93 -16.53 5.17
CA LEU A 112 -2.26 -16.10 6.40
C LEU A 112 -1.90 -14.60 6.38
N ASP A 113 -1.58 -14.04 5.21
CA ASP A 113 -1.31 -12.61 5.08
C ASP A 113 -2.60 -11.80 5.23
N LEU A 114 -3.70 -12.25 4.62
CA LEU A 114 -5.01 -11.62 4.76
C LEU A 114 -5.49 -11.64 6.22
N ALA A 115 -5.37 -12.78 6.91
CA ALA A 115 -5.71 -12.88 8.33
C ALA A 115 -4.85 -11.94 9.20
N ALA A 116 -3.57 -11.75 8.86
CA ALA A 116 -2.70 -10.80 9.55
C ALA A 116 -3.10 -9.36 9.26
N ALA A 117 -3.49 -9.02 8.02
CA ALA A 117 -3.95 -7.69 7.63
C ALA A 117 -5.26 -7.30 8.35
N VAL A 118 -6.21 -8.23 8.45
CA VAL A 118 -7.45 -8.05 9.23
C VAL A 118 -7.13 -7.66 10.68
N ARG A 119 -6.23 -8.41 11.32
CA ARG A 119 -5.78 -8.09 12.70
C ARG A 119 -5.08 -6.73 12.79
N SER A 120 -4.29 -6.37 11.80
CA SER A 120 -3.63 -5.06 11.76
C SER A 120 -4.65 -3.93 11.70
N VAL A 121 -5.66 -4.03 10.83
CA VAL A 121 -6.72 -3.02 10.72
C VAL A 121 -7.52 -2.92 12.03
N ALA A 122 -7.82 -4.03 12.70
CA ALA A 122 -8.50 -4.01 13.98
C ALA A 122 -7.72 -3.22 15.04
N ILE A 123 -6.39 -3.41 15.13
CA ILE A 123 -5.52 -2.67 16.06
C ILE A 123 -5.49 -1.18 15.67
N ILE A 124 -5.34 -0.86 14.39
CA ILE A 124 -5.35 0.53 13.88
C ILE A 124 -6.65 1.23 14.29
N THR A 125 -7.78 0.56 14.11
CA THR A 125 -9.10 1.08 14.48
C THR A 125 -9.23 1.29 16.00
N GLN A 126 -8.72 0.35 16.82
CA GLN A 126 -8.69 0.50 18.26
C GLN A 126 -7.86 1.69 18.73
N LEU A 127 -6.81 2.06 17.97
CA LEU A 127 -6.01 3.26 18.20
C LEU A 127 -6.67 4.55 17.69
N GLY A 128 -7.91 4.47 17.16
CA GLY A 128 -8.64 5.62 16.61
C GLY A 128 -8.02 6.16 15.33
N ARG A 129 -7.35 5.30 14.54
CA ARG A 129 -6.68 5.70 13.30
C ARG A 129 -7.37 5.11 12.08
N ASP A 130 -7.27 5.83 10.95
CA ASP A 130 -7.73 5.32 9.67
C ASP A 130 -6.75 4.27 9.14
N GLY A 131 -7.29 3.14 8.68
CA GLY A 131 -6.50 2.04 8.12
C GLY A 131 -7.01 1.62 6.75
N MET A 132 -6.10 1.17 5.88
CA MET A 132 -6.40 0.68 4.54
C MET A 132 -5.49 -0.49 4.21
N ILE A 133 -5.97 -1.44 3.42
CA ILE A 133 -5.18 -2.60 2.99
C ILE A 133 -4.79 -2.43 1.53
N VAL A 134 -3.52 -2.66 1.20
CA VAL A 134 -3.03 -2.84 -0.17
C VAL A 134 -2.61 -4.29 -0.39
N LEU A 135 -3.10 -4.90 -1.46
CA LEU A 135 -2.61 -6.20 -1.91
C LEU A 135 -1.31 -6.01 -2.70
N ASN A 136 -0.27 -6.70 -2.28
CA ASN A 136 1.07 -6.65 -2.88
C ASN A 136 1.52 -8.05 -3.32
N GLN A 137 2.51 -8.10 -4.21
CA GLN A 137 3.03 -9.35 -4.78
C GLN A 137 1.93 -10.22 -5.40
N CYS A 138 0.91 -9.59 -5.94
CA CYS A 138 -0.15 -10.27 -6.66
C CYS A 138 0.37 -10.81 -8.00
N ALA A 139 -0.05 -11.99 -8.40
CA ALA A 139 0.22 -12.46 -9.75
C ALA A 139 -0.41 -11.49 -10.77
N PRO A 140 0.27 -11.17 -11.88
CA PRO A 140 -0.29 -10.30 -12.90
C PRO A 140 -1.47 -10.98 -13.64
N PRO A 141 -2.42 -10.20 -14.19
CA PRO A 141 -3.47 -10.73 -15.05
C PRO A 141 -2.86 -11.45 -16.26
N ARG A 142 -3.54 -12.49 -16.74
CA ARG A 142 -3.19 -13.18 -17.97
C ARG A 142 -4.33 -12.99 -18.97
N ASN A 143 -4.03 -12.47 -20.14
CA ASN A 143 -5.04 -12.15 -21.18
C ASN A 143 -6.20 -11.29 -20.63
N GLY A 144 -5.90 -10.32 -19.75
CA GLY A 144 -6.91 -9.48 -19.12
C GLY A 144 -7.72 -10.14 -18.01
N ILE A 145 -7.45 -11.40 -17.66
CA ILE A 145 -8.18 -12.15 -16.64
C ILE A 145 -7.38 -12.09 -15.32
N GLU A 146 -8.03 -11.60 -14.27
CA GLU A 146 -7.47 -11.59 -12.92
C GLU A 146 -7.28 -13.00 -12.36
N PRO A 147 -6.12 -13.28 -11.71
CA PRO A 147 -5.91 -14.57 -11.05
C PRO A 147 -6.95 -14.82 -9.95
N PRO A 148 -7.53 -16.03 -9.87
CA PRO A 148 -8.57 -16.34 -8.88
C PRO A 148 -8.19 -16.05 -7.44
N ALA A 149 -6.91 -16.22 -7.07
CA ALA A 149 -6.41 -15.91 -5.73
C ALA A 149 -6.52 -14.42 -5.40
N VAL A 150 -6.25 -13.54 -6.37
CA VAL A 150 -6.36 -12.08 -6.20
C VAL A 150 -7.83 -11.67 -6.09
N VAL A 151 -8.71 -12.22 -6.95
CA VAL A 151 -10.16 -11.96 -6.89
C VAL A 151 -10.73 -12.38 -5.54
N LYS A 152 -10.41 -13.59 -5.07
CA LYS A 152 -10.85 -14.11 -3.75
C LYS A 152 -10.33 -13.25 -2.60
N ALA A 153 -9.09 -12.77 -2.67
CA ALA A 153 -8.53 -11.90 -1.65
C ALA A 153 -9.31 -10.58 -1.54
N PHE A 154 -9.57 -9.91 -2.67
CA PHE A 154 -10.40 -8.69 -2.69
C PHE A 154 -11.81 -8.94 -2.15
N GLN A 155 -12.45 -10.03 -2.58
CA GLN A 155 -13.78 -10.39 -2.13
C GLN A 155 -13.83 -10.64 -0.61
N ALA A 156 -12.86 -11.39 -0.08
CA ALA A 156 -12.77 -11.67 1.36
C ALA A 156 -12.60 -10.39 2.19
N LEU A 157 -11.72 -9.48 1.77
CA LEU A 157 -11.50 -8.21 2.47
C LEU A 157 -12.73 -7.30 2.42
N ARG A 158 -13.39 -7.20 1.27
CA ARG A 158 -14.62 -6.41 1.11
C ARG A 158 -15.80 -7.00 1.89
N PHE A 159 -15.93 -8.33 1.89
CA PHE A 159 -16.94 -9.02 2.68
C PHE A 159 -16.77 -8.77 4.17
N ALA A 160 -15.53 -8.69 4.64
CA ALA A 160 -15.21 -8.33 6.02
C ALA A 160 -15.40 -6.83 6.33
N GLY A 161 -15.87 -6.01 5.37
CA GLY A 161 -16.07 -4.58 5.54
C GLY A 161 -14.78 -3.78 5.68
N LEU A 162 -13.66 -4.32 5.23
CA LEU A 162 -12.35 -3.69 5.40
C LEU A 162 -12.03 -2.74 4.23
N PRO A 163 -11.49 -1.54 4.51
CA PRO A 163 -11.04 -0.64 3.46
C PRO A 163 -9.83 -1.25 2.73
N VAL A 164 -10.00 -1.52 1.45
CA VAL A 164 -8.96 -2.06 0.56
C VAL A 164 -8.76 -1.10 -0.62
N THR A 165 -7.50 -0.88 -1.01
CA THR A 165 -7.18 -0.06 -2.18
C THR A 165 -7.74 -0.70 -3.46
N PRO A 166 -8.21 0.09 -4.44
CA PRO A 166 -8.70 -0.47 -5.70
C PRO A 166 -7.58 -1.15 -6.51
N THR A 167 -6.35 -0.67 -6.35
CA THR A 167 -5.17 -1.14 -7.08
C THR A 167 -4.37 -2.12 -6.23
N ALA A 168 -3.99 -3.25 -6.85
CA ALA A 168 -3.02 -4.20 -6.30
C ALA A 168 -1.67 -4.03 -6.99
N LEU A 169 -0.57 -4.15 -6.23
CA LEU A 169 0.77 -4.18 -6.80
C LEU A 169 1.13 -5.61 -7.21
N ARG A 170 1.64 -5.77 -8.43
CA ARG A 170 1.94 -7.08 -9.00
C ARG A 170 3.37 -7.51 -8.71
N SER A 171 3.57 -8.82 -8.59
CA SER A 171 4.90 -9.41 -8.54
C SER A 171 5.59 -9.26 -9.89
N ARG A 172 6.59 -8.38 -9.97
CA ARG A 172 7.33 -8.05 -11.19
C ARG A 172 8.82 -7.91 -10.90
N LEU A 173 9.65 -8.39 -11.81
CA LEU A 173 11.11 -8.31 -11.70
C LEU A 173 11.61 -6.85 -11.61
N ILE A 174 10.91 -5.92 -12.24
CA ILE A 174 11.31 -4.51 -12.28
C ILE A 174 11.49 -3.89 -10.88
N TYR A 175 10.77 -4.35 -9.84
CA TYR A 175 10.98 -3.87 -8.47
C TYR A 175 12.38 -4.23 -7.95
N GLN A 176 12.87 -5.43 -8.25
CA GLN A 176 14.22 -5.86 -7.87
C GLN A 176 15.28 -5.07 -8.65
N THR A 177 15.09 -4.92 -9.96
CA THR A 177 15.98 -4.14 -10.82
C THR A 177 16.05 -2.67 -10.37
N ALA A 178 14.92 -2.07 -10.04
CA ALA A 178 14.85 -0.69 -9.55
C ALA A 178 15.61 -0.54 -8.22
N PHE A 179 15.40 -1.44 -7.27
CA PHE A 179 16.08 -1.41 -5.96
C PHE A 179 17.59 -1.62 -6.07
N ALA A 180 18.03 -2.53 -6.94
CA ALA A 180 19.46 -2.71 -7.19
C ALA A 180 20.17 -1.44 -7.73
N GLN A 181 19.40 -0.50 -8.29
CA GLN A 181 19.89 0.77 -8.82
C GLN A 181 19.56 1.98 -7.92
N GLY A 182 19.01 1.75 -6.71
CA GLY A 182 18.56 2.83 -5.83
C GLY A 182 17.41 3.67 -6.40
N ARG A 183 16.55 3.08 -7.24
CA ARG A 183 15.50 3.78 -7.99
C ARG A 183 14.12 3.21 -7.71
N SER A 184 13.09 3.95 -8.07
CA SER A 184 11.70 3.46 -8.14
C SER A 184 11.41 2.82 -9.51
N VAL A 185 10.30 2.10 -9.58
CA VAL A 185 9.82 1.59 -10.88
C VAL A 185 9.46 2.72 -11.84
N LEU A 186 9.01 3.87 -11.32
CA LEU A 186 8.68 5.05 -12.15
C LEU A 186 9.92 5.64 -12.85
N GLU A 187 11.09 5.50 -12.25
CA GLU A 187 12.35 6.00 -12.81
C GLU A 187 13.02 5.01 -13.76
N ILE A 188 12.65 3.72 -13.69
CA ILE A 188 13.16 2.66 -14.60
C ILE A 188 12.31 2.60 -15.87
N ASP A 189 10.97 2.57 -15.71
CA ASP A 189 10.02 2.45 -16.82
C ASP A 189 8.77 3.29 -16.49
N GLN A 190 8.81 4.55 -16.90
CA GLN A 190 7.78 5.53 -16.54
C GLN A 190 6.38 5.13 -17.03
N ASP A 191 6.29 4.53 -18.20
CA ASP A 191 5.01 4.16 -18.83
C ASP A 191 4.63 2.69 -18.59
N GLY A 192 5.46 1.96 -17.86
CA GLY A 192 5.25 0.56 -17.56
C GLY A 192 4.10 0.31 -16.59
N ALA A 193 3.60 -0.93 -16.62
CA ALA A 193 2.47 -1.34 -15.79
C ALA A 193 2.74 -1.21 -14.28
N ALA A 194 3.99 -1.46 -13.82
CA ALA A 194 4.35 -1.29 -12.42
C ALA A 194 4.26 0.19 -12.00
N SER A 195 4.69 1.09 -12.87
CA SER A 195 4.63 2.52 -12.64
C SER A 195 3.20 3.05 -12.60
N ALA A 196 2.34 2.54 -13.45
CA ALA A 196 0.91 2.85 -13.43
C ALA A 196 0.27 2.39 -12.11
N GLU A 197 0.53 1.15 -11.67
CA GLU A 197 0.05 0.60 -10.40
C GLU A 197 0.50 1.43 -9.19
N VAL A 198 1.78 1.80 -9.13
CA VAL A 198 2.32 2.63 -8.02
C VAL A 198 1.73 4.03 -8.03
N ARG A 199 1.59 4.64 -9.21
CA ARG A 199 1.02 5.98 -9.38
C ARG A 199 -0.45 6.01 -8.94
N GLU A 200 -1.23 5.03 -9.36
CA GLU A 200 -2.63 4.88 -8.98
C GLU A 200 -2.79 4.64 -7.48
N LEU A 201 -1.97 3.77 -6.89
CA LEU A 201 -1.94 3.55 -5.44
C LEU A 201 -1.63 4.84 -4.69
N PHE A 202 -0.59 5.57 -5.11
CA PHE A 202 -0.23 6.84 -4.46
C PHE A 202 -1.38 7.85 -4.54
N MET A 203 -1.98 8.02 -5.71
CA MET A 203 -3.11 8.95 -5.89
C MET A 203 -4.30 8.59 -4.98
N HIS A 204 -4.61 7.30 -4.87
CA HIS A 204 -5.69 6.84 -4.00
C HIS A 204 -5.40 7.12 -2.52
N VAL A 205 -4.21 6.77 -2.04
CA VAL A 205 -3.76 7.01 -0.67
C VAL A 205 -3.71 8.50 -0.34
N TRP A 206 -3.12 9.30 -1.23
CA TRP A 206 -3.00 10.74 -1.05
C TRP A 206 -4.37 11.42 -0.98
N LYS A 207 -5.27 11.06 -1.87
CA LYS A 207 -6.64 11.57 -1.90
C LYS A 207 -7.41 11.22 -0.62
N SER A 208 -7.23 10.01 -0.10
CA SER A 208 -7.85 9.57 1.16
C SER A 208 -7.35 10.38 2.36
N MET A 209 -6.07 10.77 2.38
CA MET A 209 -5.49 11.58 3.47
C MET A 209 -5.85 13.06 3.38
N THR A 210 -6.02 13.61 2.17
CA THR A 210 -6.25 15.04 1.96
C THR A 210 -7.73 15.43 1.92
N GLY A 211 -8.65 14.47 1.99
CA GLY A 211 -10.08 14.73 2.03
C GLY A 211 -10.72 15.08 0.69
N GLN A 212 -9.98 14.98 -0.41
CA GLN A 212 -10.49 15.28 -1.76
C GLN A 212 -11.42 14.20 -2.32
N ALA A 213 -11.72 13.14 -1.60
CA ALA A 213 -12.85 12.22 -1.79
C ALA A 213 -13.00 11.25 -0.61
N ARG A 214 -13.78 11.61 0.39
CA ARG A 214 -14.53 10.59 1.12
C ARG A 214 -15.72 10.19 0.26
N ALA A 215 -15.55 9.19 -0.61
CA ALA A 215 -16.71 8.43 -1.03
C ALA A 215 -17.20 7.68 0.22
N PRO A 216 -18.49 7.78 0.60
CA PRO A 216 -19.01 6.98 1.70
C PRO A 216 -18.74 5.51 1.40
N LEU A 217 -18.38 4.75 2.44
CA LEU A 217 -18.32 3.29 2.37
C LEU A 217 -19.68 2.82 1.82
N ARG A 218 -19.72 2.50 0.53
CA ARG A 218 -20.90 1.89 -0.07
C ARG A 218 -21.07 0.55 0.59
N SER A 219 -22.25 0.29 1.10
CA SER A 219 -22.60 -0.98 1.73
C SER A 219 -22.25 -2.11 0.75
N ALA A 220 -21.69 -3.20 1.26
CA ALA A 220 -21.30 -4.38 0.48
C ALA A 220 -22.42 -4.94 -0.44
N ASN A 221 -23.67 -4.52 -0.23
CA ASN A 221 -24.84 -4.88 -1.02
C ASN A 221 -24.93 -4.18 -2.40
N ASP A 222 -24.32 -3.00 -2.60
CA ASP A 222 -24.46 -2.28 -3.87
C ASP A 222 -23.53 -2.81 -4.97
N ASP A 223 -22.40 -3.41 -4.60
CA ASP A 223 -21.46 -3.98 -5.57
C ASP A 223 -21.84 -5.41 -6.02
N LEU A 224 -22.54 -6.17 -5.16
CA LEU A 224 -23.05 -7.50 -5.53
C LEU A 224 -24.14 -7.44 -6.61
N ARG A 225 -24.92 -6.38 -6.68
CA ARG A 225 -25.96 -6.20 -7.71
C ARG A 225 -25.42 -5.92 -9.11
N ARG A 226 -24.15 -5.51 -9.25
CA ARG A 226 -23.53 -5.24 -10.57
C ARG A 226 -22.88 -6.45 -11.19
N ILE A 227 -22.64 -7.51 -10.42
CA ILE A 227 -22.00 -8.74 -10.90
C ILE A 227 -23.03 -9.72 -11.47
N ASP A 228 -24.33 -9.59 -11.11
CA ASP A 228 -25.36 -10.60 -11.39
C ASP A 228 -26.26 -10.29 -12.59
N THR A 229 -25.92 -9.33 -13.45
CA THR A 229 -26.76 -8.92 -14.59
C THR A 229 -26.27 -9.36 -15.97
N ARG A 230 -25.46 -10.39 -16.08
CA ARG A 230 -25.23 -11.04 -17.37
C ARG A 230 -25.96 -12.38 -17.42
N PRO A 231 -26.95 -12.55 -18.33
CA PRO A 231 -27.60 -13.83 -18.50
C PRO A 231 -26.60 -14.87 -19.00
N SER A 232 -26.50 -15.98 -18.28
CA SER A 232 -25.81 -17.18 -18.74
C SER A 232 -26.39 -17.65 -20.09
N PRO A 233 -25.58 -17.96 -21.12
CA PRO A 233 -26.07 -18.56 -22.33
C PRO A 233 -26.54 -20.00 -22.02
N ARG A 234 -27.85 -20.20 -21.96
CA ARG A 234 -28.44 -21.53 -21.93
C ARG A 234 -28.18 -22.15 -23.30
N THR A 235 -27.35 -23.15 -23.33
CA THR A 235 -27.16 -24.05 -24.45
C THR A 235 -28.48 -24.75 -24.75
N ALA A 236 -29.12 -24.38 -25.85
CA ALA A 236 -30.24 -25.09 -26.39
C ALA A 236 -29.70 -26.37 -27.06
N LEU A 237 -29.76 -27.50 -26.41
CA LEU A 237 -29.66 -28.81 -27.01
C LEU A 237 -31.09 -29.24 -27.38
N GLY A 238 -31.44 -29.04 -28.66
CA GLY A 238 -32.61 -29.60 -29.25
C GLY A 238 -32.41 -31.12 -29.47
N LEU A 239 -33.15 -31.90 -28.72
CA LEU A 239 -33.43 -33.28 -29.11
C LEU A 239 -34.71 -33.27 -29.93
N ARG A 240 -34.57 -33.58 -31.22
CA ARG A 240 -35.69 -34.05 -32.04
C ARG A 240 -35.73 -35.58 -31.99
N ALA A 241 -36.94 -36.09 -31.90
CA ALA A 241 -37.43 -37.45 -31.87
C ALA A 241 -36.64 -38.49 -32.65
#